data_3a95d5070fea2d64046164cda66a1699
#
_entry.id   3a95d5070fea2d64046164cda66a1699
#
_cell.length_a   1.000
_cell.length_b   1.000
_cell.length_c   1.000
_cell.angle_alpha   90.00
_cell.angle_beta   90.00
_cell.angle_gamma   90.00
#
_symmetry.space_group_name_H-M   'P 1'
#
loop_
_entity.id
_entity.type
_entity.pdbx_description
1 polymer ?
#
loop_
_entity_poly.entity_id
_entity_poly.type
_entity_poly.pdbx_seq_one_letter_code
_entity_poly.pdbx_strand_id
1 'polypeptide(L)'
;GGTKCSVTLGRDHVPENPQELIIAKKKFPTVVKRGHKAVIAELLSTADELLAENGVKNSELMGIGISCGGPLDSKNGVIMCPPNLPDWDNVHITDIFSEHFGVRTVLENDANACAVAEWKFGSGKGLDNVIFLTFGTGMGAGLILNGRLYNGTCNLAGEVGHIRLATDGPEGYGKRGSFEGFCSGGGIVELAKILIGSH
;
A
#
# COMPACT_ATOMS: atom_id res chain seq x y z
N GLY A 1 2.03 6.69 -0.54
CA GLY A 1 3.04 6.25 -1.52
C GLY A 1 3.88 7.40 -2.06
N GLY A 2 4.97 7.08 -2.78
CA GLY A 2 5.95 8.08 -3.28
C GLY A 2 5.42 9.10 -4.27
N THR A 3 4.29 8.82 -4.95
CA THR A 3 3.71 9.73 -5.95
C THR A 3 2.55 10.54 -5.40
N LYS A 4 1.63 9.89 -4.70
CA LYS A 4 0.40 10.50 -4.19
C LYS A 4 -0.01 9.86 -2.87
N CYS A 5 -0.67 10.65 -2.03
CA CYS A 5 -1.40 10.20 -0.86
C CYS A 5 -2.91 10.25 -1.11
N SER A 6 -3.66 9.49 -0.35
CA SER A 6 -5.12 9.49 -0.39
C SER A 6 -5.65 9.27 1.02
N VAL A 7 -6.61 10.07 1.42
CA VAL A 7 -7.41 9.90 2.62
C VAL A 7 -8.82 9.52 2.19
N THR A 8 -9.36 8.48 2.81
CA THR A 8 -10.68 7.94 2.46
C THR A 8 -11.49 7.75 3.74
N LEU A 9 -12.70 8.24 3.75
CA LEU A 9 -13.71 7.97 4.76
C LEU A 9 -14.64 6.88 4.24
N GLY A 10 -14.80 5.82 4.99
CA GLY A 10 -15.65 4.68 4.64
C GLY A 10 -16.61 4.32 5.76
N ARG A 11 -17.59 3.48 5.45
CA ARG A 11 -18.53 2.92 6.41
C ARG A 11 -17.88 1.78 7.20
N ASP A 12 -18.37 1.54 8.41
CA ASP A 12 -17.97 0.45 9.30
C ASP A 12 -18.58 -0.91 8.93
N HIS A 13 -19.55 -0.91 8.02
CA HIS A 13 -20.21 -2.10 7.50
C HIS A 13 -20.25 -2.09 5.98
N VAL A 14 -20.37 -3.27 5.38
CA VAL A 14 -20.50 -3.40 3.93
C VAL A 14 -21.95 -3.17 3.54
N PRO A 15 -22.28 -2.10 2.80
CA PRO A 15 -23.63 -1.87 2.32
C PRO A 15 -23.99 -2.90 1.22
N GLU A 16 -25.29 -3.03 0.92
CA GLU A 16 -25.74 -3.88 -0.19
C GLU A 16 -25.09 -3.49 -1.52
N ASN A 17 -24.96 -2.18 -1.76
CA ASN A 17 -24.19 -1.65 -2.88
C ASN A 17 -22.76 -1.34 -2.42
N PRO A 18 -21.72 -2.11 -2.87
CA PRO A 18 -20.34 -1.88 -2.46
C PRO A 18 -19.78 -0.49 -2.81
N GLN A 19 -20.37 0.20 -3.78
CA GLN A 19 -19.97 1.56 -4.16
C GLN A 19 -20.25 2.58 -3.05
N GLU A 20 -21.19 2.30 -2.16
CA GLU A 20 -21.54 3.14 -1.02
C GLU A 20 -20.63 2.95 0.20
N LEU A 21 -19.72 1.98 0.14
CA LEU A 21 -18.74 1.74 1.21
C LEU A 21 -17.85 2.98 1.45
N ILE A 22 -17.50 3.69 0.37
CA ILE A 22 -16.70 4.91 0.45
C ILE A 22 -17.63 6.12 0.48
N ILE A 23 -17.60 6.85 1.59
CA ILE A 23 -18.37 8.09 1.80
C ILE A 23 -17.70 9.25 1.08
N ALA A 24 -16.40 9.42 1.30
CA ALA A 24 -15.64 10.53 0.73
C ALA A 24 -14.16 10.16 0.56
N LYS A 25 -13.48 10.87 -0.36
CA LYS A 25 -12.06 10.65 -0.67
C LYS A 25 -11.38 11.90 -1.14
N LYS A 26 -10.25 12.23 -0.52
CA LYS A 26 -9.34 13.29 -0.97
C LYS A 26 -7.99 12.71 -1.39
N LYS A 27 -7.35 13.33 -2.37
CA LYS A 27 -6.02 12.93 -2.86
C LYS A 27 -5.15 14.17 -3.02
N PHE A 28 -3.86 14.00 -2.73
CA PHE A 28 -2.86 15.03 -2.98
C PHE A 28 -1.52 14.42 -3.40
N PRO A 29 -0.64 15.15 -4.11
CA PRO A 29 0.67 14.68 -4.47
C PRO A 29 1.56 14.58 -3.23
N THR A 30 2.32 13.50 -3.08
CA THR A 30 3.20 13.29 -1.93
C THR A 30 4.30 14.37 -1.86
N VAL A 31 4.89 14.75 -3.02
CA VAL A 31 6.02 15.68 -3.11
C VAL A 31 7.11 15.32 -2.08
N VAL A 32 7.75 14.18 -2.30
CA VAL A 32 8.70 13.52 -1.38
C VAL A 32 9.75 14.45 -0.77
N LYS A 33 10.20 15.44 -1.54
CA LYS A 33 11.19 16.45 -1.09
C LYS A 33 10.75 17.27 0.12
N ARG A 34 9.47 17.29 0.46
CA ARG A 34 8.93 17.99 1.64
C ARG A 34 9.27 17.30 2.96
N GLY A 35 9.74 16.06 2.90
CA GLY A 35 10.02 15.23 4.06
C GLY A 35 8.75 14.62 4.72
N HIS A 36 8.96 13.60 5.56
CA HIS A 36 7.84 12.86 6.18
C HIS A 36 6.95 13.75 7.07
N LYS A 37 7.52 14.67 7.84
CA LYS A 37 6.77 15.51 8.78
C LYS A 37 5.72 16.37 8.07
N ALA A 38 6.10 17.00 6.95
CA ALA A 38 5.17 17.84 6.18
C ALA A 38 4.06 17.02 5.51
N VAL A 39 4.38 15.82 5.00
CA VAL A 39 3.40 14.93 4.38
C VAL A 39 2.44 14.37 5.43
N ILE A 40 2.93 14.00 6.62
CA ILE A 40 2.09 13.52 7.72
C ILE A 40 1.16 14.63 8.21
N ALA A 41 1.65 15.86 8.39
CA ALA A 41 0.81 16.98 8.77
C ALA A 41 -0.32 17.22 7.75
N GLU A 42 -0.04 17.12 6.46
CA GLU A 42 -1.06 17.23 5.42
C GLU A 42 -2.04 16.04 5.42
N LEU A 43 -1.58 14.82 5.72
CA LEU A 43 -2.47 13.66 5.88
C LEU A 43 -3.44 13.87 7.04
N LEU A 44 -2.96 14.35 8.20
CA LEU A 44 -3.79 14.63 9.38
C LEU A 44 -4.80 15.74 9.07
N SER A 45 -4.35 16.87 8.54
CA SER A 45 -5.23 18.00 8.20
C SER A 45 -6.27 17.60 7.15
N THR A 46 -5.88 16.82 6.12
CA THR A 46 -6.81 16.31 5.10
C THR A 46 -7.86 15.37 5.71
N ALA A 47 -7.48 14.57 6.71
CA ALA A 47 -8.41 13.70 7.40
C ALA A 47 -9.38 14.50 8.27
N ASP A 48 -8.89 15.49 9.04
CA ASP A 48 -9.74 16.40 9.84
C ASP A 48 -10.75 17.14 8.95
N GLU A 49 -10.30 17.69 7.81
CA GLU A 49 -11.16 18.34 6.83
C GLU A 49 -12.23 17.39 6.29
N LEU A 50 -11.82 16.14 5.94
CA LEU A 50 -12.72 15.14 5.39
C LEU A 50 -13.82 14.76 6.39
N LEU A 51 -13.46 14.63 7.68
CA LEU A 51 -14.41 14.36 8.76
C LEU A 51 -15.37 15.54 8.95
N ALA A 52 -14.85 16.77 9.03
CA ALA A 52 -15.63 17.96 9.22
C ALA A 52 -16.64 18.18 8.08
N GLU A 53 -16.23 18.03 6.82
CA GLU A 53 -17.08 18.16 5.63
C GLU A 53 -18.22 17.14 5.60
N ASN A 54 -18.04 15.98 6.24
CA ASN A 54 -19.04 14.92 6.30
C ASN A 54 -19.78 14.85 7.65
N GLY A 55 -19.52 15.81 8.55
CA GLY A 55 -20.20 15.88 9.86
C GLY A 55 -19.86 14.74 10.82
N VAL A 56 -18.72 14.07 10.63
CA VAL A 56 -18.27 12.93 11.44
C VAL A 56 -17.31 13.41 12.52
N LYS A 57 -17.54 12.99 13.76
CA LYS A 57 -16.65 13.29 14.89
C LYS A 57 -15.60 12.19 15.07
N ASN A 58 -14.45 12.52 15.66
CA ASN A 58 -13.41 11.52 15.97
C ASN A 58 -13.97 10.38 16.84
N SER A 59 -14.90 10.67 17.75
CA SER A 59 -15.54 9.65 18.61
C SER A 59 -16.43 8.66 17.86
N GLU A 60 -16.76 8.92 16.62
CA GLU A 60 -17.56 8.04 15.75
C GLU A 60 -16.69 7.15 14.86
N LEU A 61 -15.35 7.38 14.86
CA LEU A 61 -14.42 6.54 14.12
C LEU A 61 -14.24 5.19 14.82
N MET A 62 -14.39 4.11 14.08
CA MET A 62 -14.10 2.76 14.54
C MET A 62 -12.60 2.44 14.55
N GLY A 63 -11.82 3.10 13.71
CA GLY A 63 -10.39 2.93 13.58
C GLY A 63 -9.84 3.50 12.28
N ILE A 64 -8.52 3.47 12.15
CA ILE A 64 -7.80 3.97 10.98
C ILE A 64 -6.92 2.86 10.40
N GLY A 65 -7.01 2.62 9.12
CA GLY A 65 -6.12 1.76 8.37
C GLY A 65 -5.17 2.58 7.49
N ILE A 66 -3.87 2.36 7.64
CA ILE A 66 -2.84 2.98 6.81
C ILE A 66 -2.24 1.92 5.90
N SER A 67 -2.19 2.20 4.61
CA SER A 67 -1.56 1.35 3.60
C SER A 67 -0.36 2.09 3.00
N CYS A 68 0.81 1.45 3.04
CA CYS A 68 2.07 2.04 2.56
C CYS A 68 2.94 0.96 1.91
N GLY A 69 3.76 1.35 0.91
CA GLY A 69 4.79 0.46 0.37
C GLY A 69 5.86 0.15 1.42
N GLY A 70 6.42 -1.07 1.36
CA GLY A 70 7.48 -1.51 2.27
C GLY A 70 8.88 -1.00 1.92
N PRO A 71 9.86 -1.26 2.81
CA PRO A 71 9.73 -2.05 4.04
C PRO A 71 9.00 -1.32 5.17
N LEU A 72 8.28 -2.08 5.99
CA LEU A 72 7.56 -1.59 7.15
C LEU A 72 7.40 -2.70 8.21
N ASP A 73 7.16 -2.31 9.45
CA ASP A 73 6.78 -3.20 10.54
C ASP A 73 5.29 -3.00 10.87
N SER A 74 4.44 -3.85 10.28
CA SER A 74 2.98 -3.79 10.49
C SER A 74 2.61 -4.00 11.96
N LYS A 75 3.37 -4.83 12.69
CA LYS A 75 3.06 -5.18 14.08
C LYS A 75 3.27 -4.00 15.02
N ASN A 76 4.34 -3.24 14.80
CA ASN A 76 4.69 -2.08 15.63
C ASN A 76 4.26 -0.74 14.96
N GLY A 77 3.67 -0.77 13.77
CA GLY A 77 3.15 0.41 13.08
C GLY A 77 4.21 1.37 12.58
N VAL A 78 5.37 0.84 12.18
CA VAL A 78 6.56 1.64 11.81
C VAL A 78 6.86 1.53 10.31
N ILE A 79 7.05 2.67 9.65
CA ILE A 79 7.54 2.74 8.27
C ILE A 79 9.08 2.78 8.31
N MET A 80 9.74 1.91 7.51
CA MET A 80 11.17 1.63 7.56
C MET A 80 11.87 1.99 6.24
N CYS A 81 11.92 3.27 5.92
CA CYS A 81 12.63 3.80 4.74
C CYS A 81 12.29 3.10 3.40
N PRO A 82 11.03 3.14 2.95
CA PRO A 82 10.68 2.61 1.64
C PRO A 82 11.47 3.33 0.53
N PRO A 83 11.92 2.63 -0.53
CA PRO A 83 12.72 3.24 -1.60
C PRO A 83 12.08 4.48 -2.24
N ASN A 84 10.75 4.50 -2.31
CA ASN A 84 9.98 5.61 -2.88
C ASN A 84 9.63 6.72 -1.87
N LEU A 85 10.08 6.59 -0.62
CA LEU A 85 9.86 7.51 0.48
C LEU A 85 11.16 7.68 1.28
N PRO A 86 12.22 8.27 0.69
CA PRO A 86 13.43 8.60 1.42
C PRO A 86 13.07 9.51 2.61
N ASP A 87 13.84 9.47 3.68
CA ASP A 87 13.60 10.15 4.96
C ASP A 87 12.40 9.64 5.80
N TRP A 88 11.75 8.55 5.39
CA TRP A 88 10.71 7.88 6.18
C TRP A 88 11.28 6.72 7.00
N ASP A 89 12.45 6.90 7.58
CA ASP A 89 13.07 5.89 8.43
C ASP A 89 12.56 5.98 9.86
N ASN A 90 12.19 4.82 10.40
CA ASN A 90 11.69 4.66 11.77
C ASN A 90 10.51 5.61 12.11
N VAL A 91 9.56 5.76 11.20
CA VAL A 91 8.37 6.61 11.41
C VAL A 91 7.26 5.79 12.06
N HIS A 92 6.98 6.05 13.33
CA HIS A 92 5.88 5.43 14.12
C HIS A 92 4.54 6.02 13.71
N ILE A 93 4.09 5.67 12.51
CA ILE A 93 2.92 6.31 11.89
C ILE A 93 1.62 5.98 12.62
N THR A 94 1.49 4.79 13.18
CA THR A 94 0.27 4.40 13.91
C THR A 94 0.10 5.18 15.19
N ASP A 95 1.19 5.47 15.91
CA ASP A 95 1.14 6.23 17.16
C ASP A 95 0.69 7.67 16.86
N ILE A 96 1.28 8.30 15.85
CA ILE A 96 0.94 9.67 15.42
C ILE A 96 -0.56 9.80 15.12
N PHE A 97 -1.12 8.85 14.36
CA PHE A 97 -2.54 8.88 14.01
C PHE A 97 -3.44 8.49 15.18
N SER A 98 -3.03 7.51 15.99
CA SER A 98 -3.79 7.11 17.18
C SER A 98 -3.86 8.23 18.22
N GLU A 99 -2.76 8.96 18.44
CA GLU A 99 -2.72 10.11 19.34
C GLU A 99 -3.62 11.26 18.84
N HIS A 100 -3.58 11.56 17.53
CA HIS A 100 -4.35 12.66 16.95
C HIS A 100 -5.87 12.40 16.97
N PHE A 101 -6.29 11.19 16.58
CA PHE A 101 -7.71 10.88 16.43
C PHE A 101 -8.34 10.18 17.64
N GLY A 102 -7.53 9.67 18.57
CA GLY A 102 -8.00 8.95 19.76
C GLY A 102 -8.55 7.55 19.46
N VAL A 103 -8.20 6.95 18.30
CA VAL A 103 -8.70 5.64 17.88
C VAL A 103 -7.55 4.72 17.46
N ARG A 104 -7.84 3.41 17.48
CA ARG A 104 -6.86 2.41 17.03
C ARG A 104 -6.48 2.64 15.57
N THR A 105 -5.18 2.69 15.32
CA THR A 105 -4.61 2.75 13.99
C THR A 105 -3.79 1.50 13.68
N VAL A 106 -3.88 1.00 12.47
CA VAL A 106 -3.10 -0.15 11.97
C VAL A 106 -2.38 0.22 10.68
N LEU A 107 -1.20 -0.37 10.48
CA LEU A 107 -0.38 -0.21 9.28
C LEU A 107 -0.28 -1.54 8.54
N GLU A 108 -0.44 -1.52 7.22
CA GLU A 108 -0.21 -2.70 6.39
C GLU A 108 0.48 -2.33 5.07
N ASN A 109 1.20 -3.30 4.50
CA ASN A 109 1.77 -3.19 3.16
C ASN A 109 0.66 -2.99 2.11
N ASP A 110 0.93 -2.23 1.06
CA ASP A 110 -0.08 -1.86 0.05
C ASP A 110 -0.58 -3.07 -0.76
N ALA A 111 0.28 -4.01 -1.13
CA ALA A 111 -0.14 -5.23 -1.81
C ALA A 111 -0.96 -6.15 -0.88
N ASN A 112 -0.56 -6.25 0.39
CA ASN A 112 -1.30 -7.00 1.41
C ASN A 112 -2.67 -6.38 1.67
N ALA A 113 -2.75 -5.06 1.79
CA ALA A 113 -4.03 -4.36 1.97
C ALA A 113 -4.97 -4.57 0.78
N CYS A 114 -4.44 -4.56 -0.45
CA CYS A 114 -5.21 -4.90 -1.65
C CYS A 114 -5.67 -6.36 -1.65
N ALA A 115 -4.81 -7.31 -1.24
CA ALA A 115 -5.19 -8.71 -1.13
C ALA A 115 -6.32 -8.92 -0.13
N VAL A 116 -6.28 -8.24 1.02
CA VAL A 116 -7.35 -8.27 2.03
C VAL A 116 -8.63 -7.67 1.46
N ALA A 117 -8.55 -6.57 0.72
CA ALA A 117 -9.70 -5.94 0.11
C ALA A 117 -10.38 -6.86 -0.92
N GLU A 118 -9.61 -7.49 -1.82
CA GLU A 118 -10.11 -8.45 -2.79
C GLU A 118 -10.69 -9.70 -2.13
N TRP A 119 -10.06 -10.18 -1.06
CA TRP A 119 -10.55 -11.32 -0.30
C TRP A 119 -11.86 -11.04 0.42
N LYS A 120 -12.00 -9.86 1.03
CA LYS A 120 -13.19 -9.52 1.83
C LYS A 120 -14.35 -9.01 0.98
N PHE A 121 -14.07 -8.25 -0.08
CA PHE A 121 -15.08 -7.47 -0.81
C PHE A 121 -15.07 -7.72 -2.32
N GLY A 122 -14.00 -8.29 -2.87
CA GLY A 122 -13.79 -8.47 -4.29
C GLY A 122 -13.84 -9.91 -4.76
N SER A 123 -13.00 -10.23 -5.74
CA SER A 123 -12.97 -11.51 -6.46
C SER A 123 -12.59 -12.71 -5.57
N GLY A 124 -11.92 -12.46 -4.44
CA GLY A 124 -11.52 -13.50 -3.49
C GLY A 124 -12.55 -13.82 -2.41
N LYS A 125 -13.73 -13.20 -2.45
CA LYS A 125 -14.76 -13.37 -1.42
C LYS A 125 -15.20 -14.84 -1.32
N GLY A 126 -15.14 -15.40 -0.08
CA GLY A 126 -15.51 -16.77 0.21
C GLY A 126 -14.42 -17.81 -0.09
N LEU A 127 -13.24 -17.39 -0.54
CA LEU A 127 -12.10 -18.28 -0.79
C LEU A 127 -11.14 -18.28 0.41
N ASP A 128 -10.58 -19.43 0.75
CA ASP A 128 -9.58 -19.55 1.81
C ASP A 128 -8.16 -19.21 1.34
N ASN A 129 -7.91 -19.31 0.04
CA ASN A 129 -6.59 -19.05 -0.54
C ASN A 129 -6.73 -18.09 -1.72
N VAL A 130 -6.07 -16.93 -1.62
CA VAL A 130 -6.07 -15.88 -2.64
C VAL A 130 -4.67 -15.34 -2.80
N ILE A 131 -4.23 -15.17 -4.03
CA ILE A 131 -3.01 -14.46 -4.38
C ILE A 131 -3.40 -13.21 -5.15
N PHE A 132 -3.09 -12.05 -4.60
CA PHE A 132 -3.21 -10.77 -5.29
C PHE A 132 -1.85 -10.38 -5.83
N LEU A 133 -1.78 -10.01 -7.10
CA LEU A 133 -0.57 -9.49 -7.73
C LEU A 133 -0.78 -8.03 -8.13
N THR A 134 0.16 -7.17 -7.79
CA THR A 134 0.16 -5.78 -8.26
C THR A 134 1.24 -5.58 -9.32
N PHE A 135 0.84 -5.00 -10.44
CA PHE A 135 1.69 -4.64 -11.58
C PHE A 135 1.63 -3.12 -11.74
N GLY A 136 2.33 -2.42 -10.85
CA GLY A 136 2.44 -0.96 -10.85
C GLY A 136 3.80 -0.48 -11.35
N THR A 137 4.37 0.56 -10.73
CA THR A 137 5.76 0.99 -10.94
C THR A 137 6.74 -0.16 -10.68
N GLY A 138 6.51 -0.89 -9.58
CA GLY A 138 7.15 -2.16 -9.26
C GLY A 138 6.14 -3.31 -9.30
N MET A 139 6.53 -4.45 -8.71
CA MET A 139 5.70 -5.64 -8.61
C MET A 139 5.76 -6.23 -7.21
N GLY A 140 4.59 -6.58 -6.68
CA GLY A 140 4.45 -7.24 -5.38
C GLY A 140 3.27 -8.19 -5.36
N ALA A 141 3.09 -8.90 -4.26
CA ALA A 141 1.92 -9.74 -4.02
C ALA A 141 1.43 -9.62 -2.58
N GLY A 142 0.15 -9.89 -2.37
CA GLY A 142 -0.42 -10.17 -1.06
C GLY A 142 -1.02 -11.57 -1.06
N LEU A 143 -0.78 -12.30 0.01
CA LEU A 143 -1.13 -13.71 0.12
C LEU A 143 -2.18 -13.92 1.21
N ILE A 144 -3.32 -14.48 0.85
CA ILE A 144 -4.28 -15.04 1.81
C ILE A 144 -4.12 -16.55 1.75
N LEU A 145 -3.76 -17.16 2.87
CA LEU A 145 -3.57 -18.61 2.98
C LEU A 145 -4.37 -19.12 4.17
N ASN A 146 -5.19 -20.15 3.93
CA ASN A 146 -6.07 -20.76 4.94
C ASN A 146 -6.93 -19.71 5.67
N GLY A 147 -7.53 -18.77 4.92
CA GLY A 147 -8.40 -17.74 5.45
C GLY A 147 -7.69 -16.68 6.31
N ARG A 148 -6.40 -16.44 6.09
CA ARG A 148 -5.59 -15.45 6.83
C ARG A 148 -4.59 -14.77 5.90
N LEU A 149 -4.36 -13.48 6.14
CA LEU A 149 -3.24 -12.78 5.53
C LEU A 149 -1.91 -13.41 6.00
N TYR A 150 -1.07 -13.77 5.04
CA TYR A 150 0.22 -14.37 5.31
C TYR A 150 1.35 -13.37 5.04
N ASN A 151 1.91 -12.83 6.09
CA ASN A 151 2.99 -11.84 6.03
C ASN A 151 4.39 -12.46 6.08
N GLY A 152 4.51 -13.77 6.36
CA GLY A 152 5.79 -14.43 6.62
C GLY A 152 6.40 -14.02 7.96
N THR A 153 7.55 -14.61 8.27
CA THR A 153 8.24 -14.39 9.56
C THR A 153 8.75 -12.95 9.72
N CYS A 154 9.21 -12.35 8.62
CA CYS A 154 9.82 -11.01 8.61
C CYS A 154 8.97 -9.96 7.90
N ASN A 155 7.65 -10.17 7.75
CA ASN A 155 6.74 -9.31 7.00
C ASN A 155 7.15 -9.08 5.52
N LEU A 156 7.84 -10.06 4.92
CA LEU A 156 8.34 -10.00 3.54
C LEU A 156 7.71 -11.06 2.63
N ALA A 157 6.63 -11.71 3.06
CA ALA A 157 5.89 -12.57 2.17
C ALA A 157 5.26 -11.76 1.03
N GLY A 158 5.25 -12.32 -0.16
CA GLY A 158 4.68 -11.62 -1.33
C GLY A 158 5.68 -10.80 -2.14
N GLU A 159 6.97 -10.81 -1.79
CA GLU A 159 8.04 -10.17 -2.57
C GLU A 159 8.36 -10.93 -3.87
N VAL A 160 7.30 -11.24 -4.64
CA VAL A 160 7.39 -12.06 -5.86
C VAL A 160 8.16 -11.38 -6.98
N GLY A 161 8.27 -10.05 -6.96
CA GLY A 161 9.07 -9.28 -7.91
C GLY A 161 10.54 -9.69 -7.94
N HIS A 162 11.05 -10.23 -6.83
CA HIS A 162 12.42 -10.72 -6.69
C HIS A 162 12.68 -12.11 -7.30
N ILE A 163 11.64 -12.84 -7.71
CA ILE A 163 11.80 -14.15 -8.35
C ILE A 163 12.53 -13.97 -9.68
N ARG A 164 13.56 -14.78 -9.90
CA ARG A 164 14.29 -14.79 -11.17
C ARG A 164 13.57 -15.67 -12.18
N LEU A 165 13.11 -15.09 -13.29
CA LEU A 165 12.45 -15.81 -14.38
C LEU A 165 13.45 -16.26 -15.46
N ALA A 166 14.53 -15.49 -15.65
CA ALA A 166 15.57 -15.78 -16.66
C ALA A 166 16.94 -15.40 -16.14
N THR A 167 18.00 -15.95 -16.76
CA THR A 167 19.38 -15.64 -16.42
C THR A 167 19.78 -14.22 -16.78
N ASP A 168 19.11 -13.65 -17.80
CA ASP A 168 19.31 -12.29 -18.29
C ASP A 168 17.96 -11.64 -18.64
N GLY A 169 17.96 -10.33 -18.88
CA GLY A 169 16.76 -9.57 -19.20
C GLY A 169 16.72 -8.24 -18.46
N PRO A 170 15.56 -7.56 -18.46
CA PRO A 170 15.37 -6.29 -17.76
C PRO A 170 15.70 -6.41 -16.28
N GLU A 171 16.19 -5.32 -15.71
CA GLU A 171 16.50 -5.25 -14.28
C GLU A 171 15.31 -4.75 -13.46
N GLY A 172 15.03 -5.44 -12.36
CA GLY A 172 14.13 -5.00 -11.31
C GLY A 172 14.74 -5.33 -9.94
N TYR A 173 14.69 -4.42 -8.99
CA TYR A 173 15.35 -4.54 -7.68
C TYR A 173 16.83 -4.87 -7.76
N GLY A 174 17.58 -4.28 -8.71
CA GLY A 174 18.99 -4.58 -8.92
C GLY A 174 19.26 -6.02 -9.38
N LYS A 175 18.25 -6.73 -9.90
CA LYS A 175 18.35 -8.11 -10.34
C LYS A 175 17.90 -8.26 -11.79
N ARG A 176 18.82 -8.63 -12.67
CA ARG A 176 18.53 -8.92 -14.08
C ARG A 176 17.68 -10.18 -14.20
N GLY A 177 16.71 -10.15 -15.15
CA GLY A 177 15.82 -11.27 -15.40
C GLY A 177 14.84 -11.57 -14.28
N SER A 178 14.54 -10.58 -13.43
CA SER A 178 13.57 -10.70 -12.34
C SER A 178 12.14 -10.59 -12.85
N PHE A 179 11.18 -11.10 -12.07
CA PHE A 179 9.76 -11.00 -12.41
C PHE A 179 9.32 -9.52 -12.50
N GLU A 180 9.77 -8.68 -11.58
CA GLU A 180 9.55 -7.25 -11.67
C GLU A 180 10.15 -6.64 -12.94
N GLY A 181 11.39 -7.02 -13.29
CA GLY A 181 12.06 -6.54 -14.50
C GLY A 181 11.28 -6.83 -15.78
N PHE A 182 10.62 -7.99 -15.86
CA PHE A 182 9.81 -8.34 -17.04
C PHE A 182 8.40 -7.76 -17.01
N CYS A 183 7.77 -7.64 -15.85
CA CYS A 183 6.32 -7.48 -15.76
C CYS A 183 5.84 -6.17 -15.11
N SER A 184 6.72 -5.42 -14.42
CA SER A 184 6.35 -4.11 -13.88
C SER A 184 6.27 -3.04 -14.97
N GLY A 185 5.58 -1.94 -14.69
CA GLY A 185 5.52 -0.80 -15.61
C GLY A 185 6.90 -0.24 -15.95
N GLY A 186 7.82 -0.18 -14.98
CA GLY A 186 9.22 0.19 -15.21
C GLY A 186 9.96 -0.85 -16.05
N GLY A 187 9.79 -2.12 -15.73
CA GLY A 187 10.43 -3.23 -16.41
C GLY A 187 10.01 -3.36 -17.89
N ILE A 188 8.74 -3.17 -18.20
CA ILE A 188 8.25 -3.17 -19.59
C ILE A 188 8.92 -2.08 -20.42
N VAL A 189 9.15 -0.89 -19.85
CA VAL A 189 9.87 0.20 -20.53
C VAL A 189 11.32 -0.21 -20.82
N GLU A 190 12.01 -0.82 -19.86
CA GLU A 190 13.38 -1.30 -20.06
C GLU A 190 13.44 -2.45 -21.07
N LEU A 191 12.50 -3.38 -21.02
CA LEU A 191 12.38 -4.45 -22.02
C LEU A 191 12.21 -3.88 -23.43
N ALA A 192 11.36 -2.89 -23.60
CA ALA A 192 11.17 -2.23 -24.90
C ALA A 192 12.47 -1.56 -25.38
N LYS A 193 13.22 -0.90 -24.53
CA LYS A 193 14.53 -0.31 -24.89
C LYS A 193 15.53 -1.37 -25.33
N ILE A 194 15.61 -2.51 -24.62
CA ILE A 194 16.48 -3.62 -24.98
C ILE A 194 16.12 -4.14 -26.39
N LEU A 195 14.84 -4.34 -26.66
CA LEU A 195 14.37 -4.87 -27.96
C LEU A 195 14.60 -3.88 -29.12
N ILE A 196 14.41 -2.58 -28.89
CA ILE A 196 14.66 -1.54 -29.92
C ILE A 196 16.15 -1.33 -30.14
N GLY A 197 16.97 -1.40 -29.09
CA GLY A 197 18.43 -1.24 -29.16
C GLY A 197 19.18 -2.44 -29.74
N SER A 198 18.48 -3.56 -29.95
CA SER A 198 19.04 -4.78 -30.57
C SER A 198 18.79 -4.83 -32.08
N HIS A 199 18.31 -3.76 -32.68
CA HIS A 199 18.21 -3.53 -34.12
C HIS A 199 19.07 -2.33 -34.50
#